data_80b75c122375fdb0fb23dc1b5e0f54dd
#
_entry.id   80b75c122375fdb0fb23dc1b5e0f54dd
#
_cell.length_a   1.000
_cell.length_b   1.000
_cell.length_c   1.000
_cell.angle_alpha   90.00
_cell.angle_beta   90.00
_cell.angle_gamma   90.00
#
_symmetry.space_group_name_H-M   'P 1'
#
loop_
_entity.id
_entity.type
_entity.pdbx_description
1 polymer ?
#
loop_
_entity_poly.entity_id
_entity_poly.type
_entity_poly.pdbx_seq_one_letter_code
_entity_poly.pdbx_strand_id
1 'polypeptide(L)'
;MSRLPGDPGPGGWLRFAFGFRLPAANVHWVRHELTDAGWRGRTVLRHLVVILPICAVLVIVLGILLPTPLWVSLTMVALILCGSTFTVAAYADDIRATRLRQHGLPVPNDPDLGRPTH
;
A
#
# COMPACT_ATOMS: atom_id res chain seq x y z
N MET A 1 -9.08 9.72 -18.47
CA MET A 1 -7.72 9.53 -17.93
C MET A 1 -6.90 8.71 -18.90
N SER A 2 -5.73 9.24 -19.28
CA SER A 2 -4.78 8.45 -20.07
C SER A 2 -4.18 7.38 -19.16
N ARG A 3 -4.27 6.15 -19.58
CA ARG A 3 -3.62 5.05 -18.87
C ARG A 3 -2.17 4.95 -19.31
N LEU A 4 -1.30 4.72 -18.32
CA LEU A 4 0.11 4.47 -18.64
C LEU A 4 0.26 3.09 -19.28
N PRO A 5 1.29 2.89 -20.14
CA PRO A 5 1.58 1.56 -20.66
C PRO A 5 1.76 0.56 -19.50
N GLY A 6 1.10 -0.57 -19.58
CA GLY A 6 1.17 -1.59 -18.54
C GLY A 6 0.27 -1.35 -17.34
N ASP A 7 -0.68 -0.41 -17.43
CA ASP A 7 -1.65 -0.16 -16.35
C ASP A 7 -2.46 -1.44 -16.09
N PRO A 8 -2.48 -1.94 -14.82
CA PRO A 8 -3.16 -3.19 -14.49
C PRO A 8 -4.68 -3.10 -14.47
N GLY A 9 -5.26 -1.89 -14.55
CA GLY A 9 -6.69 -1.70 -14.36
C GLY A 9 -7.11 -1.80 -12.89
N PRO A 10 -8.41 -1.64 -12.59
CA PRO A 10 -8.89 -1.59 -11.20
C PRO A 10 -8.60 -2.87 -10.41
N GLY A 11 -8.86 -4.04 -10.99
CA GLY A 11 -8.62 -5.33 -10.30
C GLY A 11 -7.15 -5.58 -10.05
N GLY A 12 -6.29 -5.32 -11.03
CA GLY A 12 -4.85 -5.44 -10.88
C GLY A 12 -4.29 -4.44 -9.86
N TRP A 13 -4.81 -3.21 -9.87
CA TRP A 13 -4.42 -2.19 -8.91
C TRP A 13 -4.75 -2.61 -7.48
N LEU A 14 -5.93 -3.17 -7.25
CA LEU A 14 -6.32 -3.69 -5.93
C LEU A 14 -5.39 -4.83 -5.49
N ARG A 15 -5.06 -5.75 -6.38
CA ARG A 15 -4.12 -6.82 -6.07
C ARG A 15 -2.75 -6.26 -5.67
N PHE A 16 -2.28 -5.26 -6.39
CA PHE A 16 -1.02 -4.58 -6.06
C PHE A 16 -1.11 -3.91 -4.69
N ALA A 17 -2.23 -3.23 -4.39
CA ALA A 17 -2.44 -2.57 -3.10
C ALA A 17 -2.41 -3.57 -1.93
N PHE A 18 -2.93 -4.80 -2.14
CA PHE A 18 -2.89 -5.86 -1.13
C PHE A 18 -1.53 -6.57 -1.02
N GLY A 19 -0.55 -6.20 -1.83
CA GLY A 19 0.79 -6.75 -1.75
C GLY A 19 1.10 -7.86 -2.74
N PHE A 20 0.20 -8.17 -3.67
CA PHE A 20 0.44 -9.19 -4.66
C PHE A 20 1.34 -8.69 -5.79
N ARG A 21 2.16 -9.60 -6.31
CA ARG A 21 3.00 -9.31 -7.45
C ARG A 21 2.15 -9.23 -8.72
N LEU A 22 2.40 -8.21 -9.55
CA LEU A 22 1.74 -8.08 -10.83
C LEU A 22 2.52 -8.83 -11.93
N PRO A 23 1.82 -9.24 -13.04
CA PRO A 23 2.49 -9.84 -14.19
C PRO A 23 3.57 -8.93 -14.78
N ALA A 24 4.53 -9.52 -15.49
CA ALA A 24 5.62 -8.80 -16.12
C ALA A 24 5.12 -7.71 -17.09
N ALA A 25 3.95 -7.89 -17.70
CA ALA A 25 3.34 -6.88 -18.57
C ALA A 25 3.06 -5.55 -17.86
N ASN A 26 2.95 -5.56 -16.54
CA ASN A 26 2.67 -4.37 -15.74
C ASN A 26 3.92 -3.74 -15.11
N VAL A 27 5.12 -4.22 -15.45
CA VAL A 27 6.36 -3.79 -14.79
C VAL A 27 6.64 -2.29 -14.96
N HIS A 28 6.33 -1.72 -16.13
CA HIS A 28 6.53 -0.29 -16.34
C HIS A 28 5.62 0.56 -15.45
N TRP A 29 4.38 0.13 -15.27
CA TRP A 29 3.45 0.80 -14.36
C TRP A 29 3.93 0.69 -12.91
N VAL A 30 4.37 -0.50 -12.49
CA VAL A 30 4.90 -0.71 -11.13
C VAL A 30 6.08 0.20 -10.87
N ARG A 31 6.99 0.30 -11.83
CA ARG A 31 8.16 1.17 -11.71
C ARG A 31 7.74 2.63 -11.55
N HIS A 32 6.82 3.11 -12.39
CA HIS A 32 6.27 4.46 -12.28
C HIS A 32 5.63 4.70 -10.91
N GLU A 33 4.79 3.77 -10.47
CA GLU A 33 4.05 3.89 -9.21
C GLU A 33 4.98 3.98 -8.00
N LEU A 34 6.12 3.29 -8.04
CA LEU A 34 7.02 3.18 -6.89
C LEU A 34 8.20 4.14 -6.92
N THR A 35 8.52 4.72 -8.09
CA THR A 35 9.76 5.52 -8.23
C THR A 35 9.55 6.95 -8.68
N ASP A 36 8.46 7.25 -9.39
CA ASP A 36 8.21 8.59 -9.90
C ASP A 36 7.75 9.53 -8.78
N ALA A 37 7.83 10.84 -9.05
CA ALA A 37 7.45 11.86 -8.10
C ALA A 37 6.06 11.59 -7.51
N GLY A 38 5.92 11.79 -6.19
CA GLY A 38 4.67 11.51 -5.48
C GLY A 38 4.48 10.06 -5.05
N TRP A 39 5.50 9.21 -5.17
CA TRP A 39 5.40 7.80 -4.80
C TRP A 39 5.03 7.60 -3.32
N ARG A 40 5.46 8.49 -2.42
CA ARG A 40 5.08 8.40 -1.00
C ARG A 40 3.59 8.60 -0.81
N GLY A 41 3.03 9.64 -1.46
CA GLY A 41 1.58 9.88 -1.43
C GLY A 41 0.79 8.71 -2.00
N ARG A 42 1.26 8.12 -3.08
CA ARG A 42 0.61 6.93 -3.67
C ARG A 42 0.68 5.72 -2.75
N THR A 43 1.79 5.54 -2.02
CA THR A 43 1.92 4.47 -1.03
C THR A 43 0.90 4.63 0.09
N VAL A 44 0.76 5.85 0.62
CA VAL A 44 -0.23 6.15 1.66
C VAL A 44 -1.64 5.96 1.13
N LEU A 45 -1.92 6.41 -0.09
CA LEU A 45 -3.25 6.25 -0.70
C LEU A 45 -3.61 4.77 -0.85
N ARG A 46 -2.70 3.93 -1.30
CA ARG A 46 -2.94 2.48 -1.39
C ARG A 46 -3.23 1.88 -0.02
N HIS A 47 -2.48 2.30 0.99
CA HIS A 47 -2.74 1.87 2.37
C HIS A 47 -4.15 2.23 2.81
N LEU A 48 -4.57 3.48 2.57
CA LEU A 48 -5.91 3.94 2.96
C LEU A 48 -7.00 3.14 2.26
N VAL A 49 -6.84 2.85 0.97
CA VAL A 49 -7.81 2.07 0.22
C VAL A 49 -7.96 0.66 0.79
N VAL A 50 -6.89 0.08 1.33
CA VAL A 50 -6.93 -1.25 1.96
C VAL A 50 -7.50 -1.17 3.37
N ILE A 51 -7.09 -0.20 4.17
CA ILE A 51 -7.43 -0.16 5.60
C ILE A 51 -8.85 0.36 5.87
N LEU A 52 -9.36 1.26 5.03
CA LEU A 52 -10.69 1.85 5.25
C LEU A 52 -11.81 0.80 5.27
N PRO A 53 -11.90 -0.13 4.30
CA PRO A 53 -12.91 -1.19 4.36
C PRO A 53 -12.77 -2.07 5.59
N ILE A 54 -11.54 -2.36 6.01
CA ILE A 54 -11.26 -3.17 7.20
C ILE A 54 -11.80 -2.44 8.44
N CYS A 55 -11.56 -1.15 8.55
CA CYS A 55 -12.07 -0.33 9.65
C CYS A 55 -13.60 -0.28 9.66
N ALA A 56 -14.23 -0.17 8.48
CA ALA A 56 -15.68 -0.16 8.36
C ALA A 56 -16.28 -1.48 8.86
N VAL A 57 -15.71 -2.61 8.46
CA VAL A 57 -16.13 -3.93 8.92
C VAL A 57 -15.95 -4.05 10.42
N LEU A 58 -14.85 -3.58 10.96
CA LEU A 58 -14.56 -3.61 12.40
C LEU A 58 -15.61 -2.82 13.19
N VAL A 59 -16.00 -1.63 12.75
CA VAL A 59 -17.03 -0.83 13.40
C VAL A 59 -18.36 -1.55 13.39
N ILE A 60 -18.73 -2.15 12.26
CA ILE A 60 -19.98 -2.89 12.13
C ILE A 60 -20.00 -4.11 13.06
N VAL A 61 -18.93 -4.89 13.07
CA VAL A 61 -18.82 -6.10 13.91
C VAL A 61 -18.88 -5.74 15.38
N LEU A 62 -18.17 -4.71 15.82
CA LEU A 62 -18.20 -4.25 17.20
C LEU A 62 -19.60 -3.75 17.60
N GLY A 63 -20.29 -3.06 16.69
CA GLY A 63 -21.63 -2.58 16.95
C GLY A 63 -22.69 -3.68 17.07
N ILE A 64 -22.48 -4.81 16.35
CA ILE A 64 -23.42 -5.93 16.35
C ILE A 64 -23.12 -6.92 17.48
N LEU A 65 -21.85 -7.29 17.67
CA LEU A 65 -21.46 -8.33 18.61
C LEU A 65 -21.28 -7.81 20.03
N LEU A 66 -20.86 -6.56 20.18
CA LEU A 66 -20.65 -5.93 21.48
C LEU A 66 -21.48 -4.65 21.55
N PRO A 67 -22.26 -4.43 22.64
CA PRO A 67 -23.03 -3.19 22.79
C PRO A 67 -22.10 -2.03 23.12
N THR A 68 -21.23 -1.69 22.19
CA THR A 68 -20.23 -0.66 22.37
C THR A 68 -20.78 0.70 21.92
N PRO A 69 -20.63 1.77 22.71
CA PRO A 69 -21.01 3.10 22.26
C PRO A 69 -20.27 3.48 20.98
N LEU A 70 -20.95 4.17 20.07
CA LEU A 70 -20.38 4.53 18.77
C LEU A 70 -19.08 5.34 18.92
N TRP A 71 -18.99 6.24 19.92
CA TRP A 71 -17.80 7.05 20.12
C TRP A 71 -16.58 6.21 20.47
N VAL A 72 -16.74 5.07 21.17
CA VAL A 72 -15.64 4.16 21.48
C VAL A 72 -15.13 3.52 20.20
N SER A 73 -16.05 2.99 19.37
CA SER A 73 -15.68 2.38 18.08
C SER A 73 -14.98 3.38 17.16
N LEU A 74 -15.50 4.60 17.07
CA LEU A 74 -14.90 5.64 16.24
C LEU A 74 -13.51 6.05 16.76
N THR A 75 -13.32 6.13 18.07
CA THR A 75 -12.02 6.42 18.66
C THR A 75 -11.00 5.31 18.33
N MET A 76 -11.40 4.05 18.47
CA MET A 76 -10.54 2.92 18.11
C MET A 76 -10.12 2.96 16.65
N VAL A 77 -11.09 3.19 15.75
CA VAL A 77 -10.81 3.28 14.32
C VAL A 77 -9.88 4.45 14.02
N ALA A 78 -10.11 5.61 14.65
CA ALA A 78 -9.24 6.77 14.48
C ALA A 78 -7.79 6.46 14.90
N LEU A 79 -7.61 5.77 16.03
CA LEU A 79 -6.28 5.39 16.50
C LEU A 79 -5.62 4.39 15.54
N ILE A 80 -6.36 3.41 15.04
CA ILE A 80 -5.85 2.44 14.08
C ILE A 80 -5.44 3.15 12.77
N LEU A 81 -6.30 4.03 12.25
CA LEU A 81 -6.01 4.78 11.03
C LEU A 81 -4.78 5.66 11.19
N CYS A 82 -4.72 6.45 12.25
CA CYS A 82 -3.60 7.35 12.50
C CYS A 82 -2.31 6.59 12.72
N GLY A 83 -2.33 5.55 13.56
CA GLY A 83 -1.14 4.76 13.87
C GLY A 83 -0.63 4.00 12.66
N SER A 84 -1.50 3.33 11.91
CA SER A 84 -1.09 2.56 10.73
C SER A 84 -0.62 3.48 9.60
N THR A 85 -1.29 4.61 9.39
CA THR A 85 -0.89 5.58 8.35
C THR A 85 0.46 6.20 8.70
N PHE A 86 0.68 6.54 9.96
CA PHE A 86 1.98 7.03 10.41
C PHE A 86 3.08 6.00 10.17
N THR A 87 2.81 4.73 10.51
CA THR A 87 3.76 3.64 10.32
C THR A 87 4.09 3.46 8.83
N VAL A 88 3.08 3.45 7.96
CA VAL A 88 3.30 3.34 6.51
C VAL A 88 4.12 4.50 5.99
N ALA A 89 3.83 5.72 6.43
CA ALA A 89 4.58 6.90 6.01
C ALA A 89 6.04 6.85 6.49
N ALA A 90 6.26 6.42 7.74
CA ALA A 90 7.61 6.31 8.31
C ALA A 90 8.45 5.23 7.63
N TYR A 91 7.84 4.10 7.25
CA TYR A 91 8.52 2.99 6.61
C TYR A 91 8.30 2.94 5.10
N ALA A 92 7.89 4.05 4.49
CA ALA A 92 7.59 4.10 3.05
C ALA A 92 8.79 3.67 2.18
N ASP A 93 10.01 4.02 2.57
CA ASP A 93 11.21 3.62 1.83
C ASP A 93 11.39 2.10 1.86
N ASP A 94 11.21 1.47 3.02
CA ASP A 94 11.32 0.02 3.15
C ASP A 94 10.22 -0.70 2.38
N ILE A 95 9.00 -0.19 2.44
CA ILE A 95 7.87 -0.73 1.68
C ILE A 95 8.17 -0.67 0.19
N ARG A 96 8.64 0.49 -0.30
CA ARG A 96 9.04 0.66 -1.69
C ARG A 96 10.11 -0.33 -2.09
N ALA A 97 11.16 -0.47 -1.28
CA ALA A 97 12.25 -1.39 -1.56
C ALA A 97 11.75 -2.83 -1.68
N THR A 98 10.91 -3.27 -0.75
CA THR A 98 10.31 -4.61 -0.77
C THR A 98 9.50 -4.83 -2.04
N ARG A 99 8.68 -3.86 -2.42
CA ARG A 99 7.82 -3.97 -3.60
C ARG A 99 8.64 -3.99 -4.89
N LEU A 100 9.68 -3.17 -4.97
CA LEU A 100 10.58 -3.16 -6.13
C LEU A 100 11.31 -4.50 -6.27
N ARG A 101 11.82 -5.05 -5.17
CA ARG A 101 12.47 -6.35 -5.17
C ARG A 101 11.51 -7.46 -5.58
N GLN A 102 10.26 -7.39 -5.11
CA GLN A 102 9.22 -8.34 -5.48
C GLN A 102 9.01 -8.41 -7.00
N HIS A 103 9.16 -7.29 -7.69
CA HIS A 103 8.96 -7.17 -9.13
C HIS A 103 10.27 -7.25 -9.93
N GLY A 104 11.40 -7.54 -9.28
CA GLY A 104 12.69 -7.63 -9.94
C GLY A 104 13.25 -6.32 -10.44
N LEU A 105 12.81 -5.20 -9.86
CA LEU A 105 13.24 -3.86 -10.25
C LEU A 105 14.38 -3.37 -9.35
N PRO A 106 15.29 -2.50 -9.86
CA PRO A 106 16.34 -1.94 -9.04
C PRO A 106 15.75 -0.99 -7.98
N VAL A 107 16.35 -1.03 -6.78
CA VAL A 107 15.93 -0.19 -5.65
C VAL A 107 16.83 1.04 -5.62
N PRO A 108 16.28 2.27 -5.72
CA PRO A 108 17.08 3.49 -5.59
C PRO A 108 17.76 3.54 -4.22
N ASN A 109 19.03 3.93 -4.21
CA ASN A 109 19.85 4.06 -3.01
C ASN A 109 20.03 2.75 -2.22
N ASP A 110 19.84 1.61 -2.87
CA ASP A 110 20.09 0.31 -2.25
C ASP A 110 21.60 0.16 -2.03
N PRO A 111 22.05 -0.08 -0.79
CA PRO A 111 23.48 -0.25 -0.53
C PRO A 111 24.06 -1.51 -1.19
N ASP A 112 23.20 -2.46 -1.57
CA ASP A 112 23.61 -3.68 -2.24
C ASP A 112 23.61 -3.57 -3.76
N LEU A 113 23.23 -2.41 -4.32
CA LEU A 113 23.31 -2.18 -5.76
C LEU A 113 24.77 -2.19 -6.20
N GLY A 114 25.06 -3.00 -7.21
CA GLY A 114 26.41 -3.15 -7.73
C GLY A 114 27.22 -4.25 -7.05
N ARG A 115 26.72 -4.87 -6.00
CA ARG A 115 27.37 -6.03 -5.40
C ARG A 115 26.99 -7.31 -6.16
N PRO A 116 27.91 -8.27 -6.28
CA PRO A 116 27.54 -9.56 -6.87
C PRO A 116 26.43 -10.21 -6.05
N THR A 117 25.41 -10.67 -6.74
CA THR A 117 24.34 -11.47 -6.10
C THR A 117 24.82 -12.91 -5.94
N HIS A 118 24.64 -13.45 -4.78
CA HIS A 118 25.02 -14.82 -4.47
C HIS A 118 23.88 -15.78 -4.71
#